data_80610b7c19d2fb6f7bb5cebc9f186378
#
_entry.id   80610b7c19d2fb6f7bb5cebc9f186378
#
_cell.length_a   1.000
_cell.length_b   1.000
_cell.length_c   1.000
_cell.angle_alpha   90.00
_cell.angle_beta   90.00
_cell.angle_gamma   90.00
#
_symmetry.space_group_name_H-M   'P 1'
#
loop_
_entity.id
_entity.type
_entity.pdbx_description
1 polymer ?
#
loop_
_entity_poly.entity_id
_entity_poly.type
_entity_poly.pdbx_seq_one_letter_code
_entity_poly.pdbx_strand_id
1 'polypeptide(L)'
;FRRVLFRSAIDDGIAMGHDGMLYSLPSREIIADSVEYMANAHKVDALVCISNCDKITPGMLMAAMRLDIPTVFVSGGPMEAGHLGERALDLIDAMVMAADENCSDEQVARVERAACPGCGSCSGMFTANSMNCLTEALGLSLPGNGTVVATHVNRRRLFEEAAALIVRNAERYYFEGDDSVLPRSVATKAAFENAMSLDIAMGGSTNTVLHLLAVAHEAGVDFTMQDIDRLSRRVPVLCKVAPNSHYHIQDVNRAGGILSILGELARGGLLDTSAGRVDGRTLGQAIAAFDLRSETASSEAKQRYLSAPAGLYSRELGTQRTYYDTPDTDRTAGCIRDLEHAYFRDGGLAVLTGNIARRGCIVKTAGVDASLFVFRGRARVYESQEQAIGGILGGEVQAGDVVVIRYEGPKGGPGMQEMLYPTSYLKSRHLDKACALITDGRFSGGTSGLSIGHVSPEAASGGEIAVIRTGDEIEIDIPRRSIRLMAGDEEIAARMAAQQHFRPAARDRRIPASLRAYAKLVSSADKGAVRIVEEE
;
A
#
# COMPACT_ATOMS: atom_id res chain seq x y z
N PHE A 1 -29.49 9.41 16.75
CA PHE A 1 -28.41 9.14 15.80
C PHE A 1 -27.38 10.25 15.93
N ARG A 2 -26.24 10.01 16.59
CA ARG A 2 -25.17 11.01 16.70
C ARG A 2 -24.17 10.77 15.57
N ARG A 3 -24.10 11.68 14.63
CA ARG A 3 -23.01 11.74 13.66
C ARG A 3 -21.77 12.30 14.35
N VAL A 4 -20.77 11.49 14.56
CA VAL A 4 -19.41 11.98 14.79
C VAL A 4 -18.72 12.03 13.43
N LEU A 5 -18.61 13.23 12.86
CA LEU A 5 -17.86 13.46 11.62
C LEU A 5 -16.43 13.81 11.99
N PHE A 6 -15.53 12.85 11.85
CA PHE A 6 -14.12 13.13 11.89
C PHE A 6 -13.61 13.38 10.47
N ARG A 7 -13.01 14.55 10.24
CA ARG A 7 -12.42 14.96 8.97
C ARG A 7 -11.02 15.48 9.22
N SER A 8 -10.07 14.60 9.44
CA SER A 8 -8.65 15.00 9.44
C SER A 8 -7.88 13.95 8.67
N ALA A 9 -7.71 14.18 7.39
CA ALA A 9 -6.91 13.37 6.52
C ALA A 9 -5.96 14.26 5.74
N ILE A 10 -4.74 13.79 5.55
CA ILE A 10 -3.83 14.37 4.59
C ILE A 10 -4.11 13.69 3.25
N ASP A 11 -4.38 14.47 2.23
CA ASP A 11 -4.43 14.00 0.86
C ASP A 11 -2.99 13.85 0.36
N ASP A 12 -2.56 12.61 0.17
CA ASP A 12 -1.19 12.30 -0.24
C ASP A 12 -0.90 12.84 -1.65
N GLY A 13 -1.89 12.94 -2.52
CA GLY A 13 -1.75 13.55 -3.84
C GLY A 13 -1.41 15.04 -3.76
N ILE A 14 -2.04 15.78 -2.84
CA ILE A 14 -1.74 17.20 -2.60
C ILE A 14 -0.40 17.38 -1.91
N ALA A 15 -0.07 16.51 -0.96
CA ALA A 15 1.16 16.61 -0.16
C ALA A 15 2.42 16.10 -0.89
N MET A 16 2.24 15.36 -1.98
CA MET A 16 3.33 14.71 -2.71
C MET A 16 4.31 15.73 -3.29
N GLY A 17 5.62 15.47 -3.13
CA GLY A 17 6.69 16.25 -3.73
C GLY A 17 7.13 17.49 -2.94
N HIS A 18 6.56 17.75 -1.77
CA HIS A 18 7.00 18.81 -0.88
C HIS A 18 6.96 18.38 0.60
N ASP A 19 7.40 19.21 1.51
CA ASP A 19 7.55 18.90 2.95
C ASP A 19 6.23 18.61 3.69
N GLY A 20 5.08 18.94 3.10
CA GLY A 20 3.76 18.52 3.58
C GLY A 20 3.62 16.99 3.68
N MET A 21 4.36 16.24 2.85
CA MET A 21 4.35 14.78 2.87
C MET A 21 4.94 14.16 4.15
N LEU A 22 5.74 14.91 4.90
CA LEU A 22 6.25 14.49 6.22
C LEU A 22 5.13 14.25 7.25
N TYR A 23 3.98 14.89 7.07
CA TYR A 23 2.84 14.77 7.98
C TYR A 23 1.93 13.58 7.64
N SER A 24 2.09 12.98 6.45
CA SER A 24 1.21 11.92 5.97
C SER A 24 1.24 10.68 6.89
N LEU A 25 2.38 10.03 7.07
CA LEU A 25 2.45 8.84 7.93
C LEU A 25 2.14 9.14 9.40
N PRO A 26 2.62 10.23 10.01
CA PRO A 26 2.22 10.62 11.37
C PRO A 26 0.71 10.82 11.54
N SER A 27 -0.01 11.24 10.50
CA SER A 27 -1.47 11.39 10.56
C SER A 27 -2.21 10.08 10.81
N ARG A 28 -1.64 8.93 10.43
CA ARG A 28 -2.18 7.60 10.74
C ARG A 28 -2.39 7.42 12.24
N GLU A 29 -1.39 7.80 13.04
CA GLU A 29 -1.44 7.73 14.50
C GLU A 29 -2.49 8.69 15.07
N ILE A 30 -2.55 9.93 14.52
CA ILE A 30 -3.53 10.93 14.95
C ILE A 30 -4.96 10.49 14.62
N ILE A 31 -5.16 9.85 13.47
CA ILE A 31 -6.46 9.29 13.08
C ILE A 31 -6.86 8.20 14.06
N ALA A 32 -5.95 7.29 14.40
CA ALA A 32 -6.21 6.24 15.38
C ALA A 32 -6.61 6.82 16.74
N ASP A 33 -5.82 7.76 17.27
CA ASP A 33 -6.12 8.45 18.52
C ASP A 33 -7.47 9.15 18.48
N SER A 34 -7.74 9.88 17.40
CA SER A 34 -8.97 10.69 17.31
C SER A 34 -10.22 9.82 17.28
N VAL A 35 -10.20 8.69 16.57
CA VAL A 35 -11.33 7.73 16.58
C VAL A 35 -11.48 7.12 17.97
N GLU A 36 -10.39 6.72 18.60
CA GLU A 36 -10.38 6.17 19.95
C GLU A 36 -10.92 7.19 20.99
N TYR A 37 -10.44 8.44 20.95
CA TYR A 37 -10.93 9.52 21.84
C TYR A 37 -12.42 9.74 21.69
N MET A 38 -12.91 9.85 20.45
CA MET A 38 -14.32 10.12 20.19
C MET A 38 -15.22 8.94 20.59
N ALA A 39 -14.79 7.72 20.29
CA ALA A 39 -15.53 6.52 20.65
C ALA A 39 -15.64 6.34 22.17
N ASN A 40 -14.51 6.47 22.87
CA ASN A 40 -14.48 6.33 24.34
C ASN A 40 -15.19 7.47 25.06
N ALA A 41 -15.01 8.74 24.61
CA ALA A 41 -15.65 9.88 25.23
C ALA A 41 -17.19 9.87 25.08
N HIS A 42 -17.68 9.41 23.93
CA HIS A 42 -19.12 9.33 23.65
C HIS A 42 -19.74 7.98 24.00
N LYS A 43 -18.93 7.00 24.45
CA LYS A 43 -19.37 5.64 24.78
C LYS A 43 -20.21 5.04 23.65
N VAL A 44 -19.64 5.00 22.45
CA VAL A 44 -20.31 4.40 21.30
C VAL A 44 -20.22 2.87 21.36
N ASP A 45 -21.24 2.19 20.91
CA ASP A 45 -21.35 0.73 21.00
C ASP A 45 -20.80 0.03 19.77
N ALA A 46 -20.71 0.71 18.62
CA ALA A 46 -20.26 0.12 17.36
C ALA A 46 -19.76 1.19 16.37
N LEU A 47 -18.97 0.77 15.37
CA LEU A 47 -18.39 1.66 14.39
C LEU A 47 -18.68 1.22 12.95
N VAL A 48 -19.06 2.17 12.10
CA VAL A 48 -18.93 2.04 10.64
C VAL A 48 -17.78 2.93 10.20
N CYS A 49 -16.70 2.34 9.72
CA CYS A 49 -15.52 3.05 9.27
C CYS A 49 -15.58 3.26 7.75
N ILE A 50 -15.84 4.51 7.33
CA ILE A 50 -15.81 4.91 5.92
C ILE A 50 -14.46 5.52 5.63
N SER A 51 -13.61 4.77 4.96
CA SER A 51 -12.22 5.16 4.68
C SER A 51 -11.92 5.06 3.19
N ASN A 52 -11.00 5.85 2.67
CA ASN A 52 -10.68 5.82 1.25
C ASN A 52 -9.31 6.39 0.87
N CYS A 53 -8.41 6.63 1.82
CA CYS A 53 -7.09 7.18 1.52
C CYS A 53 -6.01 6.47 2.34
N ASP A 54 -4.76 6.68 1.93
CA ASP A 54 -3.55 5.96 2.36
C ASP A 54 -3.41 5.78 3.86
N LYS A 55 -3.68 6.83 4.65
CA LYS A 55 -3.46 6.83 6.11
C LYS A 55 -4.76 6.71 6.90
N ILE A 56 -5.91 6.99 6.25
CA ILE A 56 -7.21 6.91 6.89
C ILE A 56 -7.56 5.46 7.18
N THR A 57 -7.46 4.59 6.17
CA THR A 57 -7.79 3.18 6.32
C THR A 57 -6.95 2.49 7.39
N PRO A 58 -5.61 2.56 7.39
CA PRO A 58 -4.82 1.93 8.44
C PRO A 58 -4.99 2.62 9.81
N GLY A 59 -5.16 3.95 9.88
CA GLY A 59 -5.44 4.63 11.14
C GLY A 59 -6.76 4.21 11.77
N MET A 60 -7.82 4.05 10.98
CA MET A 60 -9.09 3.52 11.47
C MET A 60 -9.00 2.03 11.85
N LEU A 61 -8.21 1.21 11.12
CA LEU A 61 -7.94 -0.18 11.49
C LEU A 61 -7.23 -0.26 12.85
N MET A 62 -6.21 0.56 13.08
CA MET A 62 -5.53 0.64 14.37
C MET A 62 -6.51 0.99 15.50
N ALA A 63 -7.36 2.00 15.29
CA ALA A 63 -8.39 2.37 16.27
C ALA A 63 -9.39 1.24 16.53
N ALA A 64 -9.84 0.53 15.48
CA ALA A 64 -10.73 -0.61 15.62
C ALA A 64 -10.11 -1.73 16.47
N MET A 65 -8.79 -1.99 16.30
CA MET A 65 -8.07 -2.98 17.11
C MET A 65 -7.92 -2.53 18.57
N ARG A 66 -7.69 -1.23 18.83
CA ARG A 66 -7.60 -0.69 20.20
C ARG A 66 -8.94 -0.75 20.93
N LEU A 67 -10.00 -0.35 20.25
CA LEU A 67 -11.35 -0.28 20.83
C LEU A 67 -12.01 -1.65 21.02
N ASP A 68 -11.77 -2.56 20.09
CA ASP A 68 -12.32 -3.92 20.03
C ASP A 68 -13.84 -3.99 20.27
N ILE A 69 -14.59 -3.08 19.67
CA ILE A 69 -16.06 -3.06 19.63
C ILE A 69 -16.54 -3.44 18.22
N PRO A 70 -17.78 -3.91 18.04
CA PRO A 70 -18.29 -4.26 16.71
C PRO A 70 -17.99 -3.18 15.68
N THR A 71 -17.29 -3.53 14.61
CA THR A 71 -16.80 -2.58 13.60
C THR A 71 -16.93 -3.17 12.21
N VAL A 72 -17.42 -2.39 11.26
CA VAL A 72 -17.49 -2.74 9.84
C VAL A 72 -16.81 -1.65 9.03
N PHE A 73 -15.93 -2.06 8.11
CA PHE A 73 -15.30 -1.16 7.14
C PHE A 73 -16.09 -1.14 5.84
N VAL A 74 -16.29 0.04 5.29
CA VAL A 74 -16.82 0.24 3.94
C VAL A 74 -16.06 1.39 3.27
N SER A 75 -15.33 1.07 2.20
CA SER A 75 -14.55 2.05 1.44
C SER A 75 -15.44 3.01 0.66
N GLY A 76 -14.97 4.25 0.48
CA GLY A 76 -15.58 5.19 -0.48
C GLY A 76 -15.48 4.71 -1.93
N GLY A 77 -14.61 3.77 -2.22
CA GLY A 77 -14.40 3.16 -3.54
C GLY A 77 -13.34 3.84 -4.38
N PRO A 78 -12.77 3.11 -5.35
CA PRO A 78 -11.81 3.64 -6.30
C PRO A 78 -12.49 4.56 -7.32
N MET A 79 -11.70 5.50 -7.85
CA MET A 79 -12.05 6.31 -9.00
C MET A 79 -12.03 5.46 -10.27
N GLU A 80 -12.81 5.85 -11.27
CA GLU A 80 -12.66 5.33 -12.63
C GLU A 80 -11.31 5.76 -13.23
N ALA A 81 -10.73 4.94 -14.11
CA ALA A 81 -9.58 5.37 -14.90
C ALA A 81 -9.95 6.55 -15.81
N GLY A 82 -9.03 7.48 -15.98
CA GLY A 82 -9.16 8.53 -16.97
C GLY A 82 -9.00 7.97 -18.40
N HIS A 83 -9.47 8.71 -19.40
CA HIS A 83 -9.34 8.31 -20.80
C HIS A 83 -8.93 9.46 -21.70
N LEU A 84 -7.99 9.18 -22.60
CA LEU A 84 -7.66 10.06 -23.72
C LEU A 84 -7.67 9.24 -25.02
N GLY A 85 -8.79 9.29 -25.73
CA GLY A 85 -9.09 8.34 -26.79
C GLY A 85 -9.25 6.92 -26.20
N GLU A 86 -8.55 5.95 -26.75
CA GLU A 86 -8.56 4.55 -26.27
C GLU A 86 -7.60 4.29 -25.10
N ARG A 87 -6.71 5.25 -24.80
CA ARG A 87 -5.73 5.10 -23.72
C ARG A 87 -6.37 5.40 -22.39
N ALA A 88 -6.33 4.41 -21.47
CA ALA A 88 -6.62 4.63 -20.06
C ALA A 88 -5.44 5.36 -19.38
N LEU A 89 -5.76 6.24 -18.43
CA LEU A 89 -4.81 7.11 -17.76
C LEU A 89 -5.05 7.14 -16.27
N ASP A 90 -3.99 7.43 -15.54
CA ASP A 90 -4.05 7.75 -14.10
C ASP A 90 -3.15 8.94 -13.75
N LEU A 91 -3.08 9.26 -12.45
CA LEU A 91 -2.25 10.35 -11.92
C LEU A 91 -0.77 10.22 -12.32
N ILE A 92 -0.24 8.99 -12.36
CA ILE A 92 1.18 8.74 -12.65
C ILE A 92 1.51 9.08 -14.11
N ASP A 93 0.59 8.79 -15.04
CA ASP A 93 0.77 9.20 -16.44
C ASP A 93 0.94 10.71 -16.58
N ALA A 94 0.11 11.49 -15.87
CA ALA A 94 0.22 12.94 -15.87
C ALA A 94 1.54 13.43 -15.27
N MET A 95 1.97 12.85 -14.15
CA MET A 95 3.22 13.24 -13.49
C MET A 95 4.47 12.90 -14.32
N VAL A 96 4.50 11.73 -14.94
CA VAL A 96 5.63 11.32 -15.80
C VAL A 96 5.70 12.23 -17.03
N MET A 97 4.56 12.53 -17.68
CA MET A 97 4.53 13.42 -18.83
C MET A 97 4.91 14.86 -18.49
N ALA A 98 4.50 15.35 -17.32
CA ALA A 98 4.86 16.71 -16.87
C ALA A 98 6.37 16.88 -16.64
N ALA A 99 7.11 15.80 -16.43
CA ALA A 99 8.56 15.79 -16.21
C ALA A 99 9.36 15.40 -17.48
N ASP A 100 8.69 15.04 -18.57
CA ASP A 100 9.33 14.66 -19.84
C ASP A 100 9.52 15.90 -20.72
N GLU A 101 10.77 16.27 -20.96
CA GLU A 101 11.16 17.41 -21.79
C GLU A 101 10.71 17.28 -23.27
N ASN A 102 10.33 16.09 -23.71
CA ASN A 102 9.81 15.86 -25.08
C ASN A 102 8.29 16.07 -25.18
N CYS A 103 7.59 16.28 -24.07
CA CYS A 103 6.16 16.55 -24.04
C CYS A 103 5.88 18.07 -24.08
N SER A 104 4.96 18.49 -24.93
CA SER A 104 4.52 19.90 -24.95
C SER A 104 3.56 20.19 -23.80
N ASP A 105 3.50 21.46 -23.36
CA ASP A 105 2.56 21.92 -22.33
C ASP A 105 1.10 21.60 -22.69
N GLU A 106 0.74 21.63 -23.98
CA GLU A 106 -0.60 21.28 -24.44
C GLU A 106 -0.91 19.79 -24.23
N GLN A 107 0.07 18.91 -24.50
CA GLN A 107 -0.06 17.47 -24.27
C GLN A 107 -0.21 17.18 -22.77
N VAL A 108 0.62 17.78 -21.94
CA VAL A 108 0.55 17.67 -20.48
C VAL A 108 -0.82 18.13 -19.97
N ALA A 109 -1.28 19.31 -20.36
CA ALA A 109 -2.58 19.87 -19.95
C ALA A 109 -3.78 19.01 -20.39
N ARG A 110 -3.68 18.28 -21.50
CA ARG A 110 -4.72 17.33 -21.94
C ARG A 110 -4.77 16.10 -21.04
N VAL A 111 -3.61 15.55 -20.68
CA VAL A 111 -3.53 14.37 -19.80
C VAL A 111 -3.95 14.73 -18.38
N GLU A 112 -3.52 15.86 -17.83
CA GLU A 112 -3.92 16.35 -16.50
C GLU A 112 -5.45 16.45 -16.36
N ARG A 113 -6.13 16.98 -17.39
CA ARG A 113 -7.60 17.08 -17.39
C ARG A 113 -8.31 15.74 -17.48
N ALA A 114 -7.67 14.74 -18.07
CA ALA A 114 -8.28 13.43 -18.32
C ALA A 114 -7.97 12.39 -17.23
N ALA A 115 -6.82 12.49 -16.55
CA ALA A 115 -6.28 11.44 -15.69
C ALA A 115 -7.13 11.13 -14.46
N CYS A 116 -7.86 12.11 -13.91
CA CYS A 116 -8.67 11.96 -12.69
C CYS A 116 -10.12 12.43 -12.93
N PRO A 117 -10.98 11.62 -13.57
CA PRO A 117 -12.28 12.07 -14.04
C PRO A 117 -13.37 12.13 -12.99
N GLY A 118 -13.14 11.65 -11.76
CA GLY A 118 -14.22 11.50 -10.79
C GLY A 118 -13.81 11.60 -9.34
N CYS A 119 -14.70 11.15 -8.45
CA CYS A 119 -14.42 10.96 -7.03
C CYS A 119 -13.97 9.52 -6.75
N GLY A 120 -13.24 9.34 -5.65
CA GLY A 120 -12.75 8.04 -5.20
C GLY A 120 -11.26 8.08 -4.87
N SER A 121 -10.72 6.94 -4.43
CA SER A 121 -9.26 6.72 -4.37
C SER A 121 -8.68 6.59 -5.78
N CYS A 122 -7.37 6.49 -5.90
CA CYS A 122 -6.71 6.34 -7.20
C CYS A 122 -7.28 5.16 -8.01
N SER A 123 -7.23 5.23 -9.35
CA SER A 123 -7.72 4.14 -10.22
C SER A 123 -6.77 2.95 -10.32
N GLY A 124 -5.49 3.12 -9.98
CA GLY A 124 -4.46 2.05 -9.95
C GLY A 124 -4.34 1.36 -8.59
N MET A 125 -3.44 0.36 -8.50
CA MET A 125 -3.13 -0.36 -7.26
C MET A 125 -2.08 0.40 -6.44
N PHE A 126 -2.45 1.59 -5.99
CA PHE A 126 -1.68 2.41 -5.07
C PHE A 126 -2.07 2.09 -3.63
N THR A 127 -1.51 2.78 -2.64
CA THR A 127 -1.67 2.43 -1.24
C THR A 127 -3.14 2.45 -0.78
N ALA A 128 -3.92 3.44 -1.19
CA ALA A 128 -5.32 3.55 -0.81
C ALA A 128 -6.14 2.34 -1.25
N ASN A 129 -6.04 1.94 -2.53
CA ASN A 129 -6.73 0.77 -3.04
C ASN A 129 -6.19 -0.54 -2.47
N SER A 130 -4.86 -0.66 -2.31
CA SER A 130 -4.27 -1.82 -1.64
C SER A 130 -4.88 -2.00 -0.25
N MET A 131 -4.94 -0.94 0.58
CA MET A 131 -5.54 -1.03 1.92
C MET A 131 -7.04 -1.33 1.89
N ASN A 132 -7.81 -0.78 0.93
CA ASN A 132 -9.23 -1.10 0.76
C ASN A 132 -9.45 -2.58 0.37
N CYS A 133 -8.58 -3.15 -0.46
CA CYS A 133 -8.58 -4.58 -0.80
C CYS A 133 -8.17 -5.43 0.40
N LEU A 134 -7.19 -4.99 1.19
CA LEU A 134 -6.73 -5.71 2.37
C LEU A 134 -7.77 -5.74 3.50
N THR A 135 -8.59 -4.70 3.68
CA THR A 135 -9.72 -4.78 4.64
C THR A 135 -10.72 -5.86 4.25
N GLU A 136 -10.90 -6.13 2.95
CA GLU A 136 -11.75 -7.21 2.45
C GLU A 136 -11.13 -8.59 2.72
N ALA A 137 -9.82 -8.73 2.50
CA ALA A 137 -9.09 -9.97 2.76
C ALA A 137 -8.91 -10.27 4.25
N LEU A 138 -8.74 -9.24 5.10
CA LEU A 138 -8.75 -9.36 6.56
C LEU A 138 -10.11 -9.80 7.11
N GLY A 139 -11.18 -9.73 6.31
CA GLY A 139 -12.52 -10.07 6.73
C GLY A 139 -13.30 -8.94 7.41
N LEU A 140 -12.77 -7.72 7.47
CA LEU A 140 -13.38 -6.57 8.16
C LEU A 140 -14.34 -5.75 7.29
N SER A 141 -14.47 -6.09 6.00
CA SER A 141 -15.39 -5.44 5.06
C SER A 141 -16.14 -6.44 4.18
N LEU A 142 -17.15 -5.94 3.48
CA LEU A 142 -18.00 -6.73 2.60
C LEU A 142 -17.31 -7.03 1.26
N PRO A 143 -17.69 -8.13 0.56
CA PRO A 143 -17.20 -8.43 -0.78
C PRO A 143 -17.44 -7.29 -1.77
N GLY A 144 -16.43 -6.98 -2.60
CA GLY A 144 -16.46 -5.86 -3.54
C GLY A 144 -16.05 -4.51 -2.93
N ASN A 145 -15.71 -4.48 -1.64
CA ASN A 145 -15.26 -3.28 -0.95
C ASN A 145 -14.07 -2.60 -1.65
N GLY A 146 -13.08 -3.38 -2.06
CA GLY A 146 -11.85 -2.88 -2.66
C GLY A 146 -11.99 -2.46 -4.12
N THR A 147 -13.01 -2.92 -4.87
CA THR A 147 -12.97 -2.86 -6.34
C THR A 147 -14.17 -2.18 -7.00
N VAL A 148 -15.34 -2.12 -6.36
CA VAL A 148 -16.50 -1.39 -6.92
C VAL A 148 -16.20 0.10 -6.95
N VAL A 149 -16.28 0.75 -8.11
CA VAL A 149 -15.96 2.18 -8.27
C VAL A 149 -16.89 3.08 -7.47
N ALA A 150 -16.38 4.22 -7.02
CA ALA A 150 -17.05 5.15 -6.11
C ALA A 150 -18.37 5.70 -6.68
N THR A 151 -18.40 5.97 -7.97
CA THR A 151 -19.56 6.56 -8.66
C THR A 151 -20.71 5.58 -8.88
N HIS A 152 -20.47 4.26 -8.83
CA HIS A 152 -21.46 3.25 -9.16
C HIS A 152 -22.50 2.99 -8.05
N VAL A 153 -23.75 2.74 -8.41
CA VAL A 153 -24.86 2.47 -7.46
C VAL A 153 -24.58 1.28 -6.52
N ASN A 154 -23.79 0.29 -6.95
CA ASN A 154 -23.40 -0.82 -6.08
C ASN A 154 -22.49 -0.37 -4.93
N ARG A 155 -21.75 0.74 -5.07
CA ARG A 155 -21.03 1.36 -3.94
C ARG A 155 -22.01 1.86 -2.87
N ARG A 156 -23.10 2.50 -3.28
CA ARG A 156 -24.15 2.93 -2.36
C ARG A 156 -24.78 1.73 -1.63
N ARG A 157 -25.05 0.63 -2.34
CA ARG A 157 -25.57 -0.60 -1.74
C ARG A 157 -24.63 -1.16 -0.66
N LEU A 158 -23.31 -1.13 -0.89
CA LEU A 158 -22.33 -1.53 0.12
C LEU A 158 -22.43 -0.69 1.41
N PHE A 159 -22.69 0.61 1.33
CA PHE A 159 -22.95 1.42 2.52
C PHE A 159 -24.22 1.00 3.25
N GLU A 160 -25.29 0.72 2.52
CA GLU A 160 -26.57 0.27 3.07
C GLU A 160 -26.42 -1.12 3.74
N GLU A 161 -25.71 -2.04 3.11
CA GLU A 161 -25.39 -3.37 3.64
C GLU A 161 -24.51 -3.28 4.90
N ALA A 162 -23.47 -2.44 4.90
CA ALA A 162 -22.59 -2.23 6.05
C ALA A 162 -23.37 -1.63 7.24
N ALA A 163 -24.28 -0.70 6.98
CA ALA A 163 -25.14 -0.11 8.01
C ALA A 163 -26.11 -1.13 8.63
N ALA A 164 -26.65 -2.04 7.84
CA ALA A 164 -27.48 -3.13 8.35
C ALA A 164 -26.66 -4.18 9.11
N LEU A 165 -25.44 -4.47 8.62
CA LEU A 165 -24.56 -5.45 9.24
C LEU A 165 -24.08 -5.00 10.62
N ILE A 166 -23.70 -3.73 10.78
CA ILE A 166 -23.18 -3.25 12.06
C ILE A 166 -24.25 -3.32 13.18
N VAL A 167 -25.51 -3.09 12.85
CA VAL A 167 -26.61 -3.23 13.82
C VAL A 167 -26.72 -4.69 14.29
N ARG A 168 -26.74 -5.65 13.35
CA ARG A 168 -26.77 -7.08 13.67
C ARG A 168 -25.55 -7.51 14.50
N ASN A 169 -24.36 -7.02 14.16
CA ASN A 169 -23.15 -7.37 14.90
C ASN A 169 -23.16 -6.80 16.32
N ALA A 170 -23.70 -5.59 16.51
CA ALA A 170 -23.89 -5.03 17.84
C ALA A 170 -24.91 -5.85 18.66
N GLU A 171 -26.03 -6.27 18.05
CA GLU A 171 -27.01 -7.16 18.69
C GLU A 171 -26.38 -8.49 19.11
N ARG A 172 -25.64 -9.15 18.20
CA ARG A 172 -24.92 -10.41 18.48
C ARG A 172 -23.94 -10.26 19.65
N TYR A 173 -23.15 -9.21 19.67
CA TYR A 173 -22.17 -9.01 20.73
C TYR A 173 -22.85 -8.68 22.08
N TYR A 174 -23.71 -7.67 22.13
CA TYR A 174 -24.25 -7.16 23.40
C TYR A 174 -25.39 -8.00 23.98
N PHE A 175 -26.20 -8.67 23.15
CA PHE A 175 -27.35 -9.43 23.63
C PHE A 175 -27.17 -10.95 23.53
N GLU A 176 -26.32 -11.44 22.62
CA GLU A 176 -26.08 -12.86 22.43
C GLU A 176 -24.71 -13.31 22.99
N GLY A 177 -23.83 -12.38 23.33
CA GLY A 177 -22.48 -12.66 23.85
C GLY A 177 -21.53 -13.26 22.80
N ASP A 178 -21.72 -12.92 21.52
CA ASP A 178 -20.95 -13.44 20.42
C ASP A 178 -19.74 -12.55 20.09
N ASP A 179 -18.58 -12.91 20.60
CA ASP A 179 -17.31 -12.20 20.41
C ASP A 179 -16.74 -12.37 18.99
N SER A 180 -17.27 -13.30 18.18
CA SER A 180 -16.73 -13.58 16.83
C SER A 180 -16.88 -12.39 15.86
N VAL A 181 -17.69 -11.40 16.19
CA VAL A 181 -17.91 -10.18 15.41
C VAL A 181 -16.94 -9.04 15.74
N LEU A 182 -16.10 -9.22 16.77
CA LEU A 182 -15.13 -8.22 17.19
C LEU A 182 -13.93 -8.14 16.24
N PRO A 183 -13.34 -6.95 16.04
CA PRO A 183 -12.19 -6.76 15.17
C PRO A 183 -11.01 -7.68 15.45
N ARG A 184 -10.64 -7.89 16.72
CA ARG A 184 -9.52 -8.77 17.09
C ARG A 184 -9.85 -10.25 16.89
N SER A 185 -11.12 -10.65 17.02
CA SER A 185 -11.55 -12.02 16.73
C SER A 185 -11.50 -12.34 15.24
N VAL A 186 -11.70 -11.35 14.38
CA VAL A 186 -11.61 -11.47 12.92
C VAL A 186 -10.16 -11.32 12.44
N ALA A 187 -9.43 -10.32 12.91
CA ALA A 187 -8.06 -10.00 12.50
C ALA A 187 -7.02 -10.91 13.18
N THR A 188 -7.15 -12.20 13.01
CA THR A 188 -6.23 -13.23 13.51
C THR A 188 -4.93 -13.28 12.70
N LYS A 189 -3.93 -14.02 13.19
CA LYS A 189 -2.67 -14.29 12.43
C LYS A 189 -2.98 -14.82 11.03
N ALA A 190 -3.91 -15.76 10.91
CA ALA A 190 -4.34 -16.31 9.62
C ALA A 190 -4.94 -15.24 8.70
N ALA A 191 -5.75 -14.33 9.23
CA ALA A 191 -6.31 -13.22 8.47
C ALA A 191 -5.23 -12.26 7.96
N PHE A 192 -4.21 -11.94 8.77
CA PHE A 192 -3.04 -11.14 8.35
C PHE A 192 -2.23 -11.85 7.27
N GLU A 193 -2.00 -13.16 7.38
CA GLU A 193 -1.30 -13.95 6.37
C GLU A 193 -2.10 -14.02 5.05
N ASN A 194 -3.41 -14.18 5.12
CA ASN A 194 -4.30 -14.14 3.95
C ASN A 194 -4.27 -12.75 3.27
N ALA A 195 -4.34 -11.68 4.04
CA ALA A 195 -4.28 -10.32 3.53
C ALA A 195 -2.93 -10.03 2.86
N MET A 196 -1.81 -10.40 3.49
CA MET A 196 -0.48 -10.25 2.89
C MET A 196 -0.31 -11.12 1.64
N SER A 197 -0.88 -12.33 1.61
CA SER A 197 -0.89 -13.19 0.42
C SER A 197 -1.64 -12.54 -0.74
N LEU A 198 -2.77 -11.88 -0.46
CA LEU A 198 -3.47 -11.07 -1.47
C LEU A 198 -2.58 -9.94 -1.99
N ASP A 199 -1.96 -9.18 -1.10
CA ASP A 199 -1.11 -8.03 -1.47
C ASP A 199 0.05 -8.44 -2.37
N ILE A 200 0.71 -9.55 -2.03
CA ILE A 200 1.77 -10.17 -2.83
C ILE A 200 1.25 -10.61 -4.21
N ALA A 201 0.07 -11.25 -4.25
CA ALA A 201 -0.53 -11.75 -5.49
C ALA A 201 -0.98 -10.63 -6.44
N MET A 202 -1.28 -9.45 -5.90
CA MET A 202 -1.68 -8.26 -6.67
C MET A 202 -0.52 -7.33 -6.99
N GLY A 203 0.68 -7.56 -6.43
CA GLY A 203 1.78 -6.60 -6.49
C GLY A 203 1.37 -5.24 -5.91
N GLY A 204 0.81 -5.25 -4.71
CA GLY A 204 0.31 -4.07 -4.01
C GLY A 204 1.39 -3.06 -3.64
N SER A 205 1.02 -2.06 -2.86
CA SER A 205 1.95 -1.01 -2.41
C SER A 205 2.89 -1.52 -1.32
N THR A 206 4.18 -1.15 -1.36
CA THR A 206 5.10 -1.44 -0.25
C THR A 206 4.67 -0.80 1.07
N ASN A 207 3.86 0.27 1.03
CA ASN A 207 3.32 0.91 2.22
C ASN A 207 2.38 0.01 3.03
N THR A 208 1.72 -0.96 2.37
CA THR A 208 0.87 -1.94 3.05
C THR A 208 1.62 -2.76 4.08
N VAL A 209 2.91 -3.03 3.84
CA VAL A 209 3.79 -3.70 4.81
C VAL A 209 3.84 -2.91 6.12
N LEU A 210 4.11 -1.59 6.05
CA LEU A 210 4.08 -0.73 7.24
C LEU A 210 2.72 -0.75 7.93
N HIS A 211 1.66 -0.72 7.15
CA HIS A 211 0.31 -0.60 7.69
C HIS A 211 -0.19 -1.90 8.31
N LEU A 212 0.07 -3.06 7.69
CA LEU A 212 -0.30 -4.35 8.27
C LEU A 212 0.50 -4.65 9.55
N LEU A 213 1.80 -4.34 9.57
CA LEU A 213 2.61 -4.46 10.79
C LEU A 213 2.08 -3.57 11.91
N ALA A 214 1.65 -2.35 11.59
CA ALA A 214 1.07 -1.43 12.57
C ALA A 214 -0.28 -1.92 13.11
N VAL A 215 -1.16 -2.41 12.23
CA VAL A 215 -2.48 -2.95 12.64
C VAL A 215 -2.29 -4.23 13.45
N ALA A 216 -1.34 -5.10 13.08
CA ALA A 216 -1.02 -6.32 13.84
C ALA A 216 -0.48 -5.98 15.23
N HIS A 217 0.36 -4.95 15.35
CA HIS A 217 0.83 -4.44 16.64
C HIS A 217 -0.34 -4.04 17.55
N GLU A 218 -1.28 -3.25 17.05
CA GLU A 218 -2.47 -2.82 17.81
C GLU A 218 -3.44 -3.97 18.13
N ALA A 219 -3.47 -4.99 17.28
CA ALA A 219 -4.26 -6.20 17.51
C ALA A 219 -3.60 -7.17 18.51
N GLY A 220 -2.33 -6.96 18.87
CA GLY A 220 -1.55 -7.90 19.66
C GLY A 220 -1.20 -9.19 18.92
N VAL A 221 -1.15 -9.15 17.58
CA VAL A 221 -0.83 -10.31 16.72
C VAL A 221 0.64 -10.30 16.34
N ASP A 222 1.33 -11.41 16.59
CA ASP A 222 2.72 -11.61 16.18
C ASP A 222 2.82 -11.86 14.66
N PHE A 223 2.82 -10.76 13.91
CA PHE A 223 3.00 -10.73 12.45
C PHE A 223 4.21 -9.88 12.10
N THR A 224 5.17 -10.45 11.38
CA THR A 224 6.53 -9.89 11.25
C THR A 224 7.02 -9.84 9.80
N MET A 225 8.14 -9.14 9.56
CA MET A 225 8.83 -9.14 8.28
C MET A 225 9.25 -10.55 7.82
N GLN A 226 9.48 -11.48 8.76
CA GLN A 226 9.81 -12.87 8.45
C GLN A 226 8.60 -13.63 7.88
N ASP A 227 7.40 -13.35 8.40
CA ASP A 227 6.16 -13.89 7.82
C ASP A 227 5.96 -13.39 6.40
N ILE A 228 6.21 -12.11 6.15
CA ILE A 228 6.11 -11.48 4.83
C ILE A 228 7.10 -12.12 3.85
N ASP A 229 8.37 -12.32 4.25
CA ASP A 229 9.36 -13.01 3.41
C ASP A 229 8.93 -14.44 3.09
N ARG A 230 8.46 -15.19 4.10
CA ARG A 230 7.96 -16.56 3.92
C ARG A 230 6.81 -16.64 2.93
N LEU A 231 5.84 -15.74 3.03
CA LEU A 231 4.69 -15.67 2.13
C LEU A 231 5.13 -15.28 0.72
N SER A 232 6.01 -14.29 0.59
CA SER A 232 6.46 -13.78 -0.71
C SER A 232 7.21 -14.81 -1.56
N ARG A 233 7.81 -15.83 -0.92
CA ARG A 233 8.46 -16.95 -1.62
C ARG A 233 7.50 -18.02 -2.13
N ARG A 234 6.24 -18.00 -1.70
CA ARG A 234 5.25 -19.03 -2.01
C ARG A 234 4.10 -18.53 -2.88
N VAL A 235 3.75 -17.27 -2.73
CA VAL A 235 2.58 -16.67 -3.37
C VAL A 235 2.96 -16.10 -4.73
N PRO A 236 2.38 -16.58 -5.84
CA PRO A 236 2.65 -16.05 -7.17
C PRO A 236 1.91 -14.71 -7.41
N VAL A 237 2.37 -13.95 -8.41
CA VAL A 237 1.65 -12.76 -8.88
C VAL A 237 0.55 -13.19 -9.85
N LEU A 238 -0.70 -13.05 -9.43
CA LEU A 238 -1.89 -13.46 -10.20
C LEU A 238 -2.62 -12.28 -10.84
N CYS A 239 -2.40 -11.07 -10.35
CA CYS A 239 -3.05 -9.86 -10.85
C CYS A 239 -2.03 -8.74 -11.00
N LYS A 240 -2.09 -8.00 -12.09
CA LYS A 240 -1.29 -6.79 -12.29
C LYS A 240 -2.19 -5.62 -12.67
N VAL A 241 -1.97 -4.50 -11.98
CA VAL A 241 -2.75 -3.27 -12.12
C VAL A 241 -1.79 -2.09 -12.28
N ALA A 242 -2.23 -1.00 -12.86
CA ALA A 242 -1.42 0.23 -12.94
C ALA A 242 -0.79 0.59 -11.57
N PRO A 243 0.49 0.96 -11.53
CA PRO A 243 1.38 1.36 -12.62
C PRO A 243 2.13 0.20 -13.32
N ASN A 244 1.90 -1.06 -12.92
CA ASN A 244 2.66 -2.23 -13.39
C ASN A 244 2.00 -2.94 -14.58
N SER A 245 0.85 -2.43 -15.04
CA SER A 245 0.02 -2.95 -16.13
C SER A 245 -0.85 -1.82 -16.68
N HIS A 246 -1.53 -2.09 -17.80
CA HIS A 246 -2.56 -1.22 -18.37
C HIS A 246 -3.94 -1.41 -17.72
N TYR A 247 -4.13 -2.46 -16.90
CA TYR A 247 -5.35 -2.68 -16.15
C TYR A 247 -5.47 -1.70 -14.98
N HIS A 248 -6.71 -1.33 -14.65
CA HIS A 248 -7.07 -0.52 -13.50
C HIS A 248 -7.96 -1.29 -12.53
N ILE A 249 -8.29 -0.71 -11.38
CA ILE A 249 -9.05 -1.41 -10.35
C ILE A 249 -10.45 -1.83 -10.80
N GLN A 250 -11.05 -1.09 -11.73
CA GLN A 250 -12.33 -1.43 -12.37
C GLN A 250 -12.26 -2.73 -13.18
N ASP A 251 -11.10 -3.06 -13.77
CA ASP A 251 -10.86 -4.30 -14.50
C ASP A 251 -10.76 -5.48 -13.53
N VAL A 252 -10.14 -5.28 -12.37
CA VAL A 252 -10.13 -6.27 -11.28
C VAL A 252 -11.56 -6.55 -10.82
N ASN A 253 -12.41 -5.51 -10.68
CA ASN A 253 -13.82 -5.69 -10.35
C ASN A 253 -14.53 -6.57 -11.39
N ARG A 254 -14.40 -6.25 -12.68
CA ARG A 254 -14.99 -7.02 -13.78
C ARG A 254 -14.52 -8.47 -13.81
N ALA A 255 -13.27 -8.72 -13.38
CA ALA A 255 -12.68 -10.06 -13.30
C ALA A 255 -13.08 -10.84 -12.03
N GLY A 256 -13.99 -10.32 -11.20
CA GLY A 256 -14.51 -10.98 -10.00
C GLY A 256 -13.92 -10.47 -8.69
N GLY A 257 -13.21 -9.35 -8.73
CA GLY A 257 -12.74 -8.65 -7.54
C GLY A 257 -11.75 -9.44 -6.68
N ILE A 258 -11.67 -9.04 -5.43
CA ILE A 258 -10.72 -9.59 -4.46
C ILE A 258 -10.97 -11.06 -4.16
N LEU A 259 -12.23 -11.47 -4.04
CA LEU A 259 -12.56 -12.86 -3.73
C LEU A 259 -12.25 -13.84 -4.88
N SER A 260 -12.15 -13.39 -6.13
CA SER A 260 -11.65 -14.23 -7.21
C SER A 260 -10.13 -14.44 -7.13
N ILE A 261 -9.35 -13.43 -6.73
CA ILE A 261 -7.90 -13.61 -6.49
C ILE A 261 -7.68 -14.55 -5.30
N LEU A 262 -8.39 -14.33 -4.20
CA LEU A 262 -8.33 -15.19 -3.02
C LEU A 262 -8.81 -16.63 -3.35
N GLY A 263 -9.78 -16.77 -4.24
CA GLY A 263 -10.23 -18.06 -4.76
C GLY A 263 -9.14 -18.82 -5.51
N GLU A 264 -8.36 -18.13 -6.36
CA GLU A 264 -7.21 -18.74 -7.02
C GLU A 264 -6.13 -19.18 -6.01
N LEU A 265 -5.82 -18.33 -5.04
CA LEU A 265 -4.87 -18.68 -3.97
C LEU A 265 -5.35 -19.85 -3.11
N ALA A 266 -6.66 -19.91 -2.79
CA ALA A 266 -7.25 -21.00 -2.03
C ALA A 266 -7.19 -22.34 -2.79
N ARG A 267 -7.42 -22.33 -4.10
CA ARG A 267 -7.25 -23.53 -4.96
C ARG A 267 -5.81 -24.05 -4.93
N GLY A 268 -4.83 -23.15 -4.74
CA GLY A 268 -3.42 -23.52 -4.55
C GLY A 268 -3.03 -23.92 -3.14
N GLY A 269 -3.95 -23.93 -2.17
CA GLY A 269 -3.64 -24.21 -0.76
C GLY A 269 -2.73 -23.16 -0.11
N LEU A 270 -2.82 -21.90 -0.58
CA LEU A 270 -1.97 -20.79 -0.14
C LEU A 270 -2.62 -19.91 0.94
N LEU A 271 -3.88 -20.20 1.31
CA LEU A 271 -4.66 -19.44 2.30
C LEU A 271 -5.23 -20.34 3.38
N ASP A 272 -5.47 -19.75 4.54
CA ASP A 272 -6.34 -20.32 5.56
C ASP A 272 -7.78 -19.86 5.32
N THR A 273 -8.59 -20.74 4.73
CA THR A 273 -9.98 -20.45 4.38
C THR A 273 -10.95 -20.55 5.57
N SER A 274 -10.47 -20.98 6.75
CA SER A 274 -11.25 -21.02 7.98
C SER A 274 -11.35 -19.67 8.69
N ALA A 275 -10.51 -18.69 8.32
CA ALA A 275 -10.49 -17.36 8.91
C ALA A 275 -11.89 -16.72 8.88
N GLY A 276 -12.31 -16.17 10.03
CA GLY A 276 -13.62 -15.53 10.21
C GLY A 276 -13.71 -14.17 9.52
N ARG A 277 -14.95 -13.71 9.31
CA ARG A 277 -15.27 -12.42 8.71
C ARG A 277 -16.40 -11.74 9.50
N VAL A 278 -16.44 -10.42 9.47
CA VAL A 278 -17.48 -9.62 10.15
C VAL A 278 -18.90 -9.90 9.65
N ASP A 279 -19.06 -10.46 8.46
CA ASP A 279 -20.35 -10.85 7.90
C ASP A 279 -20.84 -12.24 8.39
N GLY A 280 -20.13 -12.84 9.34
CA GLY A 280 -20.47 -14.14 9.95
C GLY A 280 -20.07 -15.36 9.11
N ARG A 281 -19.41 -15.16 7.98
CA ARG A 281 -18.88 -16.24 7.11
C ARG A 281 -17.43 -16.54 7.46
N THR A 282 -16.96 -17.72 7.06
CA THR A 282 -15.52 -17.94 6.89
C THR A 282 -15.06 -17.40 5.53
N LEU A 283 -13.77 -17.21 5.35
CA LEU A 283 -13.20 -16.84 4.05
C LEU A 283 -13.58 -17.83 2.97
N GLY A 284 -13.55 -19.15 3.27
CA GLY A 284 -13.96 -20.19 2.33
C GLY A 284 -15.42 -20.07 1.88
N GLN A 285 -16.33 -19.77 2.81
CA GLN A 285 -17.74 -19.53 2.49
C GLN A 285 -17.93 -18.25 1.65
N ALA A 286 -17.16 -17.21 1.93
CA ALA A 286 -17.20 -16.00 1.13
C ALA A 286 -16.67 -16.23 -0.30
N ILE A 287 -15.57 -16.98 -0.46
CA ILE A 287 -15.04 -17.38 -1.76
C ILE A 287 -16.08 -18.21 -2.51
N ALA A 288 -16.69 -19.21 -1.87
CA ALA A 288 -17.72 -20.04 -2.51
C ALA A 288 -18.90 -19.22 -3.05
N ALA A 289 -19.30 -18.16 -2.34
CA ALA A 289 -20.41 -17.30 -2.72
C ALA A 289 -20.07 -16.20 -3.72
N PHE A 290 -18.82 -15.71 -3.77
CA PHE A 290 -18.45 -14.51 -4.51
C PHE A 290 -17.33 -14.72 -5.56
N ASP A 291 -16.57 -15.81 -5.55
CA ASP A 291 -15.65 -16.08 -6.65
C ASP A 291 -16.43 -16.50 -7.90
N LEU A 292 -16.23 -15.81 -9.01
CA LEU A 292 -16.93 -16.07 -10.28
C LEU A 292 -16.63 -17.45 -10.88
N ARG A 293 -15.56 -18.13 -10.45
CA ARG A 293 -15.24 -19.51 -10.84
C ARG A 293 -15.93 -20.56 -9.95
N SER A 294 -16.52 -20.14 -8.84
CA SER A 294 -17.27 -21.06 -7.98
C SER A 294 -18.58 -21.47 -8.63
N GLU A 295 -18.89 -22.76 -8.60
CA GLU A 295 -20.18 -23.29 -9.07
C GLU A 295 -21.36 -22.74 -8.26
N THR A 296 -21.09 -22.32 -7.01
CA THR A 296 -22.06 -21.77 -6.06
C THR A 296 -22.07 -20.24 -6.04
N ALA A 297 -21.39 -19.59 -7.01
CA ALA A 297 -21.35 -18.13 -7.10
C ALA A 297 -22.76 -17.53 -7.18
N SER A 298 -23.06 -16.60 -6.27
CA SER A 298 -24.38 -16.00 -6.13
C SER A 298 -24.73 -15.07 -7.29
N SER A 299 -26.03 -14.87 -7.54
CA SER A 299 -26.50 -13.86 -8.49
C SER A 299 -26.10 -12.44 -8.07
N GLU A 300 -26.01 -12.19 -6.76
CA GLU A 300 -25.53 -10.93 -6.18
C GLU A 300 -24.07 -10.68 -6.57
N ALA A 301 -23.18 -11.70 -6.45
CA ALA A 301 -21.78 -11.60 -6.84
C ALA A 301 -21.66 -11.24 -8.33
N LYS A 302 -22.40 -11.93 -9.21
CA LYS A 302 -22.40 -11.66 -10.65
C LYS A 302 -22.84 -10.21 -10.95
N GLN A 303 -23.92 -9.74 -10.33
CA GLN A 303 -24.39 -8.38 -10.52
C GLN A 303 -23.40 -7.33 -9.98
N ARG A 304 -22.75 -7.61 -8.86
CA ARG A 304 -21.75 -6.70 -8.23
C ARG A 304 -20.53 -6.54 -9.12
N TYR A 305 -20.01 -7.60 -9.68
CA TYR A 305 -18.81 -7.57 -10.52
C TYR A 305 -19.05 -7.16 -11.98
N LEU A 306 -20.29 -7.01 -12.39
CA LEU A 306 -20.65 -6.37 -13.66
C LEU A 306 -20.71 -4.84 -13.56
N SER A 307 -20.49 -4.23 -12.39
CA SER A 307 -20.41 -2.77 -12.24
C SER A 307 -19.35 -2.21 -13.18
N ALA A 308 -19.75 -1.31 -14.08
CA ALA A 308 -18.86 -0.71 -15.05
C ALA A 308 -18.66 0.79 -14.77
N PRO A 309 -17.53 1.39 -15.15
CA PRO A 309 -17.37 2.83 -15.13
C PRO A 309 -18.33 3.48 -16.12
N ALA A 310 -18.78 4.71 -15.81
CA ALA A 310 -19.65 5.46 -16.71
C ALA A 310 -18.88 6.13 -17.86
N GLY A 311 -17.56 6.31 -17.71
CA GLY A 311 -16.72 7.05 -18.63
C GLY A 311 -17.04 8.56 -18.67
N LEU A 312 -17.65 9.08 -17.61
CA LEU A 312 -18.09 10.46 -17.48
C LEU A 312 -17.37 11.15 -16.32
N TYR A 313 -17.10 12.43 -16.49
CA TYR A 313 -16.63 13.26 -15.39
C TYR A 313 -17.75 13.40 -14.34
N SER A 314 -17.59 12.74 -13.20
CA SER A 314 -18.59 12.77 -12.13
C SER A 314 -17.93 12.78 -10.75
N ARG A 315 -18.47 13.63 -9.86
CA ARG A 315 -18.11 13.69 -8.43
C ARG A 315 -19.21 13.15 -7.52
N GLU A 316 -20.23 12.54 -8.09
CA GLU A 316 -21.37 12.03 -7.32
C GLU A 316 -21.17 10.56 -6.96
N LEU A 317 -21.09 10.30 -5.66
CA LEU A 317 -20.94 8.97 -5.08
C LEU A 317 -22.20 8.12 -5.30
N GLY A 318 -22.03 6.91 -5.85
CA GLY A 318 -23.08 5.89 -5.85
C GLY A 318 -24.33 6.20 -6.69
N THR A 319 -24.21 6.95 -7.78
CA THR A 319 -25.36 7.39 -8.59
C THR A 319 -25.43 6.76 -9.99
N GLN A 320 -24.31 6.42 -10.60
CA GLN A 320 -24.28 5.88 -11.95
C GLN A 320 -24.65 4.37 -11.98
N ARG A 321 -25.20 3.90 -13.11
CA ARG A 321 -25.80 2.56 -13.27
C ARG A 321 -25.34 1.84 -14.53
N THR A 322 -24.10 2.09 -14.96
CA THR A 322 -23.52 1.39 -16.11
C THR A 322 -23.06 0.00 -15.72
N TYR A 323 -23.34 -0.99 -16.54
CA TYR A 323 -22.94 -2.39 -16.30
C TYR A 323 -22.28 -2.95 -17.56
N TYR A 324 -21.30 -3.84 -17.34
CA TYR A 324 -20.78 -4.70 -18.40
C TYR A 324 -21.80 -5.77 -18.77
N ASP A 325 -21.81 -6.21 -20.02
CA ASP A 325 -22.64 -7.31 -20.48
C ASP A 325 -22.16 -8.64 -19.91
N THR A 326 -20.84 -8.80 -19.77
CA THR A 326 -20.19 -10.02 -19.28
C THR A 326 -19.01 -9.72 -18.36
N PRO A 327 -18.76 -10.57 -17.34
CA PRO A 327 -17.52 -10.47 -16.58
C PRO A 327 -16.30 -10.85 -17.43
N ASP A 328 -15.11 -10.48 -16.96
CA ASP A 328 -13.86 -11.02 -17.49
C ASP A 328 -13.55 -12.34 -16.77
N THR A 329 -13.64 -13.44 -17.51
CA THR A 329 -13.35 -14.79 -17.01
C THR A 329 -12.07 -15.38 -17.59
N ASP A 330 -11.31 -14.60 -18.37
CA ASP A 330 -10.03 -15.06 -18.92
C ASP A 330 -8.97 -15.17 -17.81
N ARG A 331 -8.66 -16.39 -17.41
CA ARG A 331 -7.64 -16.69 -16.40
C ARG A 331 -6.28 -17.00 -17.00
N THR A 332 -6.16 -16.99 -18.30
CA THR A 332 -4.91 -17.24 -19.04
C THR A 332 -4.17 -15.94 -19.34
N ALA A 333 -4.88 -14.95 -19.90
CA ALA A 333 -4.29 -13.69 -20.35
C ALA A 333 -4.98 -12.43 -19.76
N GLY A 334 -6.09 -12.60 -19.03
CA GLY A 334 -6.88 -11.53 -18.45
C GLY A 334 -6.21 -10.83 -17.27
N CYS A 335 -6.98 -9.94 -16.62
CA CYS A 335 -6.53 -9.14 -15.48
C CYS A 335 -6.16 -10.01 -14.27
N ILE A 336 -7.02 -10.98 -13.92
CA ILE A 336 -6.76 -12.00 -12.89
C ILE A 336 -6.43 -13.30 -13.58
N ARG A 337 -5.25 -13.84 -13.32
CA ARG A 337 -4.78 -15.10 -13.89
C ARG A 337 -4.87 -16.25 -12.88
N ASP A 338 -4.95 -17.47 -13.37
CA ASP A 338 -4.83 -18.65 -12.51
C ASP A 338 -3.37 -18.94 -12.14
N LEU A 339 -3.16 -19.94 -11.27
CA LEU A 339 -1.84 -20.32 -10.78
C LEU A 339 -0.90 -20.82 -11.87
N GLU A 340 -1.45 -21.46 -12.94
CA GLU A 340 -0.64 -21.98 -14.04
C GLU A 340 -0.10 -20.84 -14.91
N HIS A 341 -0.91 -19.79 -15.11
CA HIS A 341 -0.61 -18.65 -15.98
C HIS A 341 -0.16 -17.40 -15.19
N ALA A 342 0.27 -17.56 -13.94
CA ALA A 342 0.74 -16.47 -13.10
C ALA A 342 1.76 -15.59 -13.85
N TYR A 343 1.69 -14.27 -13.62
CA TYR A 343 2.66 -13.32 -14.18
C TYR A 343 4.09 -13.61 -13.75
N PHE A 344 4.25 -13.99 -12.46
CA PHE A 344 5.50 -14.45 -11.86
C PHE A 344 5.19 -15.52 -10.82
N ARG A 345 6.08 -16.50 -10.70
CA ARG A 345 5.95 -17.56 -9.68
C ARG A 345 6.49 -17.14 -8.32
N ASP A 346 7.42 -16.20 -8.27
CA ASP A 346 7.92 -15.54 -7.06
C ASP A 346 7.12 -14.25 -6.83
N GLY A 347 6.86 -13.88 -5.58
CA GLY A 347 5.86 -12.88 -5.21
C GLY A 347 6.05 -11.47 -5.77
N GLY A 348 4.99 -10.67 -5.72
CA GLY A 348 4.98 -9.26 -6.17
C GLY A 348 5.68 -8.29 -5.22
N LEU A 349 6.03 -8.73 -4.00
CA LEU A 349 6.84 -8.03 -3.01
C LEU A 349 7.95 -8.95 -2.53
N ALA A 350 9.10 -8.40 -2.15
CA ALA A 350 10.18 -9.16 -1.57
C ALA A 350 10.85 -8.41 -0.41
N VAL A 351 11.19 -9.15 0.64
CA VAL A 351 12.04 -8.66 1.73
C VAL A 351 13.49 -8.99 1.39
N LEU A 352 14.36 -7.98 1.38
CA LEU A 352 15.80 -8.19 1.24
C LEU A 352 16.49 -7.91 2.58
N THR A 353 17.56 -8.64 2.85
CA THR A 353 18.40 -8.46 4.06
C THR A 353 19.88 -8.39 3.67
N GLY A 354 20.69 -7.78 4.52
CA GLY A 354 22.12 -7.70 4.30
C GLY A 354 22.81 -6.70 5.21
N ASN A 355 24.08 -6.41 4.94
CA ASN A 355 24.89 -5.57 5.80
C ASN A 355 24.47 -4.08 5.83
N ILE A 356 23.55 -3.65 4.96
CA ILE A 356 22.95 -2.31 4.98
C ILE A 356 21.47 -2.31 5.35
N ALA A 357 20.87 -3.49 5.52
CA ALA A 357 19.46 -3.67 5.89
C ALA A 357 19.33 -4.91 6.78
N ARG A 358 19.91 -4.88 7.98
CA ARG A 358 19.99 -6.04 8.88
C ARG A 358 18.62 -6.52 9.37
N ARG A 359 17.64 -5.60 9.49
CA ARG A 359 16.26 -5.93 9.87
C ARG A 359 15.32 -6.00 8.67
N GLY A 360 15.88 -5.85 7.46
CA GLY A 360 15.16 -5.95 6.21
C GLY A 360 14.87 -4.61 5.55
N CYS A 361 14.51 -4.71 4.30
CA CYS A 361 13.97 -3.67 3.44
C CYS A 361 12.97 -4.31 2.48
N ILE A 362 12.20 -3.51 1.75
CA ILE A 362 11.12 -3.99 0.90
C ILE A 362 11.34 -3.54 -0.55
N VAL A 363 11.07 -4.42 -1.50
CA VAL A 363 11.02 -4.13 -2.93
C VAL A 363 9.73 -4.63 -3.55
N LYS A 364 9.12 -3.82 -4.43
CA LYS A 364 7.95 -4.20 -5.23
C LYS A 364 8.43 -4.89 -6.50
N THR A 365 8.62 -6.21 -6.45
CA THR A 365 9.16 -7.01 -7.56
C THR A 365 8.25 -7.04 -8.77
N ALA A 366 6.93 -6.91 -8.58
CA ALA A 366 5.95 -6.83 -9.67
C ALA A 366 6.20 -5.65 -10.64
N GLY A 367 6.91 -4.62 -10.20
CA GLY A 367 7.26 -3.42 -10.97
C GLY A 367 8.69 -3.39 -11.48
N VAL A 368 9.50 -4.42 -11.21
CA VAL A 368 10.92 -4.50 -11.59
C VAL A 368 11.06 -5.30 -12.88
N ASP A 369 11.85 -4.77 -13.83
CA ASP A 369 12.26 -5.53 -15.02
C ASP A 369 13.15 -6.71 -14.60
N ALA A 370 12.93 -7.88 -15.16
CA ALA A 370 13.66 -9.10 -14.78
C ALA A 370 15.19 -8.98 -14.96
N SER A 371 15.65 -8.14 -15.88
CA SER A 371 17.08 -7.85 -16.08
C SER A 371 17.75 -7.18 -14.89
N LEU A 372 16.95 -6.55 -14.00
CA LEU A 372 17.41 -5.86 -12.79
C LEU A 372 17.27 -6.71 -11.51
N PHE A 373 16.83 -7.96 -11.59
CA PHE A 373 16.68 -8.81 -10.40
C PHE A 373 18.00 -9.09 -9.70
N VAL A 374 19.10 -9.10 -10.45
CA VAL A 374 20.47 -9.05 -9.92
C VAL A 374 21.11 -7.80 -10.47
N PHE A 375 21.39 -6.85 -9.60
CA PHE A 375 21.94 -5.55 -9.98
C PHE A 375 23.16 -5.21 -9.13
N ARG A 376 24.19 -4.67 -9.77
CA ARG A 376 25.39 -4.20 -9.12
C ARG A 376 25.76 -2.85 -9.68
N GLY A 377 25.94 -1.86 -8.79
CA GLY A 377 26.19 -0.50 -9.23
C GLY A 377 26.90 0.35 -8.19
N ARG A 378 27.25 1.57 -8.59
CA ARG A 378 27.93 2.54 -7.73
C ARG A 378 26.93 3.45 -7.04
N ALA A 379 27.09 3.64 -5.74
CA ALA A 379 26.25 4.50 -4.93
C ALA A 379 26.38 5.98 -5.34
N ARG A 380 25.24 6.66 -5.48
CA ARG A 380 25.10 8.12 -5.49
C ARG A 380 24.28 8.50 -4.26
N VAL A 381 24.92 9.09 -3.26
CA VAL A 381 24.32 9.29 -1.94
C VAL A 381 23.78 10.70 -1.80
N TYR A 382 22.50 10.80 -1.39
CA TYR A 382 21.80 12.03 -1.11
C TYR A 382 21.17 11.96 0.30
N GLU A 383 21.12 13.09 0.99
CA GLU A 383 20.61 13.18 2.37
C GLU A 383 19.18 13.74 2.45
N SER A 384 18.54 13.94 1.31
CA SER A 384 17.11 14.26 1.20
C SER A 384 16.56 13.93 -0.18
N GLN A 385 15.22 13.86 -0.27
CA GLN A 385 14.51 13.72 -1.55
C GLN A 385 14.88 14.85 -2.52
N GLU A 386 14.92 16.10 -2.04
CA GLU A 386 15.17 17.29 -2.84
C GLU A 386 16.56 17.25 -3.48
N GLN A 387 17.57 16.82 -2.71
CA GLN A 387 18.92 16.63 -3.24
C GLN A 387 18.96 15.55 -4.33
N ALA A 388 18.29 14.43 -4.10
CA ALA A 388 18.21 13.35 -5.08
C ALA A 388 17.49 13.79 -6.38
N ILE A 389 16.41 14.55 -6.27
CA ILE A 389 15.71 15.15 -7.40
C ILE A 389 16.66 16.06 -8.20
N GLY A 390 17.39 16.94 -7.50
CA GLY A 390 18.38 17.82 -8.13
C GLY A 390 19.47 17.03 -8.89
N GLY A 391 20.00 15.97 -8.27
CA GLY A 391 21.01 15.10 -8.89
C GLY A 391 20.50 14.33 -10.10
N ILE A 392 19.27 13.81 -10.06
CA ILE A 392 18.65 13.09 -11.18
C ILE A 392 18.41 14.03 -12.36
N LEU A 393 17.74 15.16 -12.12
CA LEU A 393 17.42 16.14 -13.16
C LEU A 393 18.67 16.85 -13.69
N GLY A 394 19.67 17.11 -12.82
CA GLY A 394 20.95 17.71 -13.17
C GLY A 394 21.90 16.78 -13.92
N GLY A 395 21.54 15.51 -14.11
CA GLY A 395 22.37 14.54 -14.85
C GLY A 395 23.56 13.98 -14.08
N GLU A 396 23.61 14.11 -12.75
CA GLU A 396 24.63 13.48 -11.90
C GLU A 396 24.45 11.96 -11.84
N VAL A 397 23.21 11.47 -11.91
CA VAL A 397 22.85 10.06 -11.92
C VAL A 397 22.97 9.52 -13.33
N GLN A 398 23.71 8.43 -13.48
CA GLN A 398 24.00 7.78 -14.76
C GLN A 398 23.51 6.33 -14.74
N ALA A 399 23.34 5.73 -15.93
CA ALA A 399 23.05 4.30 -16.05
C ALA A 399 24.09 3.45 -15.30
N GLY A 400 23.62 2.51 -14.49
CA GLY A 400 24.45 1.67 -13.63
C GLY A 400 24.62 2.20 -12.20
N ASP A 401 24.08 3.38 -11.88
CA ASP A 401 24.16 3.92 -10.52
C ASP A 401 23.10 3.31 -9.59
N VAL A 402 23.42 3.28 -8.29
CA VAL A 402 22.50 3.03 -7.18
C VAL A 402 22.27 4.36 -6.46
N VAL A 403 21.10 4.94 -6.63
CA VAL A 403 20.70 6.18 -5.93
C VAL A 403 20.36 5.83 -4.49
N VAL A 404 21.08 6.39 -3.52
CA VAL A 404 20.84 6.18 -2.09
C VAL A 404 20.30 7.46 -1.47
N ILE A 405 19.04 7.41 -0.98
CA ILE A 405 18.40 8.52 -0.27
C ILE A 405 18.27 8.11 1.18
N ARG A 406 19.00 8.79 2.08
CA ARG A 406 19.03 8.46 3.51
C ARG A 406 18.53 9.59 4.39
N TYR A 407 18.24 9.28 5.66
CA TYR A 407 17.63 10.20 6.62
C TYR A 407 16.21 10.64 6.24
N GLU A 408 15.49 9.83 5.49
CA GLU A 408 14.06 10.01 5.18
C GLU A 408 13.17 8.95 5.88
N GLY A 409 13.74 8.21 6.83
CA GLY A 409 13.04 7.21 7.65
C GLY A 409 12.09 7.80 8.68
N PRO A 410 11.47 6.93 9.53
CA PRO A 410 10.50 7.35 10.55
C PRO A 410 11.01 8.45 11.48
N LYS A 411 12.24 8.35 11.96
CA LYS A 411 12.89 9.34 12.82
C LYS A 411 13.65 10.41 12.05
N GLY A 412 14.36 9.99 11.01
CA GLY A 412 15.28 10.83 10.25
C GLY A 412 14.58 11.85 9.37
N GLY A 413 13.42 11.52 8.81
CA GLY A 413 12.61 12.39 7.98
C GLY A 413 12.16 13.68 8.66
N PRO A 414 11.63 13.72 9.89
CA PRO A 414 10.81 12.68 10.49
C PRO A 414 9.44 12.59 9.81
N GLY A 415 8.80 11.46 9.95
CA GLY A 415 7.51 11.20 9.32
C GLY A 415 7.59 10.33 8.09
N MET A 416 8.82 9.86 7.70
CA MET A 416 9.04 8.90 6.64
C MET A 416 8.25 9.26 5.36
N GLN A 417 8.56 10.42 4.79
CA GLN A 417 7.83 10.94 3.63
C GLN A 417 7.76 9.93 2.48
N GLU A 418 6.62 9.89 1.82
CA GLU A 418 6.40 9.05 0.65
C GLU A 418 6.98 9.73 -0.58
N MET A 419 7.92 9.05 -1.23
CA MET A 419 8.64 9.59 -2.38
C MET A 419 8.10 8.99 -3.68
N LEU A 420 7.67 9.84 -4.61
CA LEU A 420 7.26 9.47 -5.94
C LEU A 420 8.16 10.15 -7.00
N TYR A 421 8.54 11.40 -6.76
CA TYR A 421 9.29 12.19 -7.73
C TYR A 421 10.64 11.60 -8.12
N PRO A 422 11.49 11.07 -7.20
CA PRO A 422 12.76 10.46 -7.61
C PRO A 422 12.56 9.31 -8.60
N THR A 423 11.55 8.46 -8.38
CA THR A 423 11.26 7.33 -9.26
C THR A 423 10.64 7.77 -10.59
N SER A 424 9.75 8.77 -10.57
CA SER A 424 9.15 9.34 -11.78
C SER A 424 10.21 10.03 -12.64
N TYR A 425 11.16 10.74 -12.02
CA TYR A 425 12.22 11.44 -12.76
C TYR A 425 13.30 10.47 -13.30
N LEU A 426 13.60 9.37 -12.61
CA LEU A 426 14.40 8.30 -13.23
C LEU A 426 13.69 7.75 -14.48
N LYS A 427 12.38 7.59 -14.43
CA LYS A 427 11.59 7.12 -15.58
C LYS A 427 11.55 8.16 -16.71
N SER A 428 11.33 9.45 -16.43
CA SER A 428 11.34 10.51 -17.44
C SER A 428 12.72 10.68 -18.10
N ARG A 429 13.79 10.34 -17.38
CA ARG A 429 15.18 10.33 -17.91
C ARG A 429 15.56 8.98 -18.53
N HIS A 430 14.64 8.04 -18.68
CA HIS A 430 14.87 6.68 -19.23
C HIS A 430 15.92 5.87 -18.43
N LEU A 431 16.06 6.13 -17.14
CA LEU A 431 16.99 5.46 -16.22
C LEU A 431 16.32 4.40 -15.34
N ASP A 432 15.01 4.25 -15.40
CA ASP A 432 14.21 3.33 -14.58
C ASP A 432 14.55 1.85 -14.79
N LYS A 433 15.12 1.51 -15.95
CA LYS A 433 15.62 0.17 -16.29
C LYS A 433 17.15 0.05 -16.25
N ALA A 434 17.84 1.07 -15.76
CA ALA A 434 19.29 1.11 -15.74
C ALA A 434 19.89 1.52 -14.39
N CYS A 435 19.06 1.92 -13.42
CA CYS A 435 19.46 2.33 -12.09
C CYS A 435 18.65 1.61 -11.02
N ALA A 436 19.22 1.52 -9.81
CA ALA A 436 18.51 1.15 -8.60
C ALA A 436 18.33 2.37 -7.69
N LEU A 437 17.31 2.34 -6.83
CA LEU A 437 17.07 3.36 -5.82
C LEU A 437 16.85 2.71 -4.46
N ILE A 438 17.55 3.18 -3.43
CA ILE A 438 17.51 2.63 -2.07
C ILE A 438 17.23 3.77 -1.09
N THR A 439 16.35 3.54 -0.10
CA THR A 439 16.05 4.52 0.94
C THR A 439 15.65 3.90 2.28
N ASP A 440 15.96 4.58 3.37
CA ASP A 440 15.37 4.32 4.68
C ASP A 440 13.97 4.97 4.84
N GLY A 441 13.57 5.81 3.88
CA GLY A 441 12.21 6.28 3.70
C GLY A 441 11.30 5.26 3.00
N ARG A 442 10.27 5.74 2.31
CA ARG A 442 9.32 4.90 1.56
C ARG A 442 8.98 5.49 0.20
N PHE A 443 8.52 4.63 -0.69
CA PHE A 443 8.08 5.03 -2.02
C PHE A 443 6.57 4.96 -2.14
N SER A 444 6.01 5.76 -3.04
CA SER A 444 4.61 5.70 -3.42
C SER A 444 4.25 4.34 -4.02
N GLY A 445 3.00 3.92 -3.83
CA GLY A 445 2.43 2.76 -4.52
C GLY A 445 2.44 2.87 -6.05
N GLY A 446 2.53 4.11 -6.57
CA GLY A 446 2.70 4.42 -7.99
C GLY A 446 4.11 4.23 -8.54
N THR A 447 5.06 3.83 -7.70
CA THR A 447 6.46 3.59 -8.09
C THR A 447 6.63 2.34 -8.94
N SER A 448 7.48 2.43 -9.95
CA SER A 448 7.99 1.32 -10.78
C SER A 448 9.53 1.36 -10.83
N GLY A 449 10.15 0.31 -11.37
CA GLY A 449 11.60 0.15 -11.40
C GLY A 449 12.19 -0.45 -10.12
N LEU A 450 13.51 -0.64 -10.07
CA LEU A 450 14.20 -1.25 -8.93
C LEU A 450 14.31 -0.25 -7.78
N SER A 451 13.24 -0.13 -6.99
CA SER A 451 13.12 0.81 -5.87
C SER A 451 12.95 0.04 -4.55
N ILE A 452 13.89 0.21 -3.63
CA ILE A 452 14.00 -0.52 -2.37
C ILE A 452 13.82 0.47 -1.22
N GLY A 453 12.72 0.35 -0.49
CA GLY A 453 12.39 1.21 0.64
C GLY A 453 12.46 0.51 1.98
N HIS A 454 12.16 1.27 3.04
CA HIS A 454 12.04 0.78 4.42
C HIS A 454 13.33 0.14 4.96
N VAL A 455 14.52 0.57 4.46
CA VAL A 455 15.79 0.05 4.95
C VAL A 455 15.86 0.20 6.48
N SER A 456 16.00 -0.92 7.15
CA SER A 456 16.00 -1.00 8.61
C SER A 456 17.24 -1.73 9.13
N PRO A 457 17.93 -1.14 10.13
CA PRO A 457 17.68 0.16 10.78
C PRO A 457 17.87 1.35 9.85
N GLU A 458 17.08 2.43 10.05
CA GLU A 458 17.27 3.69 9.33
C GLU A 458 18.57 4.41 9.70
N ALA A 459 19.07 5.31 8.84
CA ALA A 459 20.29 6.08 9.09
C ALA A 459 20.26 6.85 10.41
N ALA A 460 19.12 7.49 10.73
CA ALA A 460 18.97 8.28 11.97
C ALA A 460 18.93 7.42 13.24
N SER A 461 18.72 6.13 13.12
CA SER A 461 18.76 5.15 14.22
C SER A 461 20.07 4.35 14.27
N GLY A 462 21.11 4.80 13.58
CA GLY A 462 22.40 4.13 13.54
C GLY A 462 22.46 2.95 12.59
N GLY A 463 21.63 2.92 11.55
CA GLY A 463 21.71 1.93 10.49
C GLY A 463 22.90 2.15 9.56
N GLU A 464 23.41 1.08 8.99
CA GLU A 464 24.62 1.10 8.15
C GLU A 464 24.42 1.87 6.83
N ILE A 465 23.19 2.11 6.41
CA ILE A 465 22.89 3.02 5.28
C ILE A 465 23.47 4.43 5.52
N ALA A 466 23.66 4.83 6.79
CA ALA A 466 24.27 6.12 7.15
C ALA A 466 25.73 6.25 6.70
N VAL A 467 26.47 5.17 6.54
CA VAL A 467 27.90 5.18 6.25
C VAL A 467 28.25 4.80 4.81
N ILE A 468 27.24 4.60 3.97
CA ILE A 468 27.45 4.45 2.52
C ILE A 468 28.01 5.76 1.96
N ARG A 469 29.01 5.66 1.08
CA ARG A 469 29.66 6.82 0.43
C ARG A 469 29.40 6.79 -1.07
N THR A 470 29.33 7.95 -1.68
CA THR A 470 29.28 8.05 -3.14
C THR A 470 30.51 7.36 -3.74
N GLY A 471 30.29 6.47 -4.72
CA GLY A 471 31.30 5.65 -5.35
C GLY A 471 31.42 4.24 -4.75
N ASP A 472 30.85 3.96 -3.58
CA ASP A 472 30.79 2.60 -3.04
C ASP A 472 30.00 1.67 -3.97
N GLU A 473 30.39 0.41 -4.01
CA GLU A 473 29.70 -0.60 -4.80
C GLU A 473 28.62 -1.29 -3.96
N ILE A 474 27.42 -1.40 -4.52
CA ILE A 474 26.27 -2.07 -3.88
C ILE A 474 25.79 -3.18 -4.81
N GLU A 475 25.54 -4.35 -4.22
CA GLU A 475 24.93 -5.51 -4.88
C GLU A 475 23.53 -5.73 -4.33
N ILE A 476 22.57 -5.92 -5.24
CA ILE A 476 21.18 -6.27 -4.98
C ILE A 476 20.91 -7.59 -5.70
N ASP A 477 20.44 -8.60 -4.97
CA ASP A 477 20.09 -9.92 -5.51
C ASP A 477 18.69 -10.31 -4.98
N ILE A 478 17.65 -10.01 -5.76
CA ILE A 478 16.27 -10.29 -5.41
C ILE A 478 16.02 -11.80 -5.26
N PRO A 479 16.46 -12.68 -6.18
CA PRO A 479 16.35 -14.13 -6.01
C PRO A 479 16.93 -14.65 -4.70
N ARG A 480 18.09 -14.12 -4.29
CA ARG A 480 18.74 -14.51 -3.01
C ARG A 480 18.24 -13.71 -1.81
N ARG A 481 17.32 -12.76 -2.01
CA ARG A 481 16.82 -11.88 -0.94
C ARG A 481 17.96 -11.12 -0.24
N SER A 482 18.93 -10.64 -1.00
CA SER A 482 20.15 -10.01 -0.48
C SER A 482 20.33 -8.58 -0.99
N ILE A 483 20.84 -7.71 -0.09
CA ILE A 483 21.29 -6.37 -0.41
C ILE A 483 22.58 -6.08 0.37
N ARG A 484 23.67 -5.72 -0.32
CA ARG A 484 24.99 -5.63 0.30
C ARG A 484 25.79 -4.44 -0.21
N LEU A 485 26.41 -3.73 0.72
CA LEU A 485 27.57 -2.89 0.46
C LEU A 485 28.80 -3.78 0.29
N MET A 486 29.51 -3.64 -0.82
CA MET A 486 30.67 -4.46 -1.19
C MET A 486 31.97 -3.95 -0.56
N ALA A 487 31.87 -3.42 0.67
CA ALA A 487 32.99 -3.11 1.54
C ALA A 487 33.18 -4.22 2.58
N GLY A 488 34.39 -4.39 3.09
CA GLY A 488 34.67 -5.36 4.14
C GLY A 488 33.95 -5.01 5.44
N ASP A 489 33.58 -6.02 6.24
CA ASP A 489 32.86 -5.81 7.50
C ASP A 489 33.67 -4.94 8.48
N GLU A 490 35.00 -5.07 8.49
CA GLU A 490 35.88 -4.23 9.31
C GLU A 490 35.85 -2.75 8.87
N GLU A 491 35.79 -2.51 7.57
CA GLU A 491 35.68 -1.16 7.02
C GLU A 491 34.32 -0.54 7.38
N ILE A 492 33.23 -1.29 7.24
CA ILE A 492 31.89 -0.82 7.64
C ILE A 492 31.88 -0.49 9.14
N ALA A 493 32.43 -1.38 9.98
CA ALA A 493 32.52 -1.17 11.41
C ALA A 493 33.37 0.08 11.75
N ALA A 494 34.49 0.28 11.08
CA ALA A 494 35.32 1.48 11.24
C ALA A 494 34.58 2.77 10.83
N ARG A 495 33.83 2.73 9.71
CA ARG A 495 33.00 3.85 9.26
C ARG A 495 31.89 4.17 10.28
N MET A 496 31.23 3.14 10.84
CA MET A 496 30.21 3.28 11.87
C MET A 496 30.79 3.88 13.17
N ALA A 497 31.96 3.42 13.61
CA ALA A 497 32.64 3.94 14.79
C ALA A 497 33.07 5.41 14.62
N ALA A 498 33.44 5.81 13.40
CA ALA A 498 33.80 7.18 13.08
C ALA A 498 32.60 8.14 12.95
N GLN A 499 31.38 7.61 12.80
CA GLN A 499 30.15 8.38 12.63
C GLN A 499 29.69 8.95 13.97
N GLN A 500 30.01 10.22 14.24
CA GLN A 500 29.67 10.88 15.51
C GLN A 500 28.18 11.24 15.64
N HIS A 501 27.54 11.55 14.52
CA HIS A 501 26.15 12.03 14.50
C HIS A 501 25.37 11.37 13.35
N PHE A 502 24.27 10.69 13.70
CA PHE A 502 23.35 10.08 12.73
C PHE A 502 22.24 11.07 12.33
N ARG A 503 22.66 12.13 11.64
CA ARG A 503 21.78 13.18 11.11
C ARG A 503 22.34 13.71 9.80
N PRO A 504 21.49 14.30 8.92
CA PRO A 504 21.98 14.90 7.67
C PRO A 504 23.00 16.02 7.96
N ALA A 505 24.05 16.08 7.14
CA ALA A 505 25.10 17.09 7.29
C ALA A 505 24.64 18.49 6.88
N ALA A 506 23.80 18.57 5.84
CA ALA A 506 23.35 19.83 5.25
C ALA A 506 21.86 19.75 4.87
N ARG A 507 20.97 19.74 5.86
CA ARG A 507 19.52 19.81 5.61
C ARG A 507 18.97 21.07 6.24
N ASP A 508 18.49 21.99 5.41
CA ASP A 508 17.77 23.18 5.84
C ASP A 508 16.26 22.91 5.92
N ARG A 509 15.87 22.03 6.85
CA ARG A 509 14.47 21.67 7.10
C ARG A 509 14.14 21.94 8.56
N ARG A 510 13.26 22.91 8.82
CA ARG A 510 12.74 23.16 10.17
C ARG A 510 11.76 22.06 10.56
N ILE A 511 12.07 21.30 11.60
CA ILE A 511 11.21 20.26 12.14
C ILE A 511 10.27 20.86 13.20
N PRO A 512 8.95 20.93 12.96
CA PRO A 512 7.97 21.46 13.90
C PRO A 512 7.72 20.51 15.08
N ALA A 513 7.06 21.00 16.12
CA ALA A 513 6.87 20.30 17.38
C ALA A 513 6.17 18.94 17.21
N SER A 514 5.15 18.88 16.36
CA SER A 514 4.38 17.64 16.08
C SER A 514 5.28 16.55 15.50
N LEU A 515 6.11 16.87 14.52
CA LEU A 515 7.03 15.89 13.91
C LEU A 515 8.18 15.52 14.86
N ARG A 516 8.64 16.44 15.72
CA ARG A 516 9.61 16.08 16.78
C ARG A 516 9.01 15.11 17.80
N ALA A 517 7.75 15.31 18.18
CA ALA A 517 7.06 14.38 19.08
C ALA A 517 6.92 12.99 18.45
N TYR A 518 6.50 12.94 17.17
CA TYR A 518 6.44 11.69 16.42
C TYR A 518 7.81 10.98 16.37
N ALA A 519 8.87 11.68 15.96
CA ALA A 519 10.21 11.10 15.84
C ALA A 519 10.74 10.53 17.18
N LYS A 520 10.31 11.09 18.31
CA LYS A 520 10.72 10.64 19.64
C LYS A 520 10.08 9.30 20.03
N LEU A 521 8.86 9.05 19.59
CA LEU A 521 8.05 7.90 20.00
C LEU A 521 8.00 6.80 18.94
N VAL A 522 8.31 7.10 17.68
CA VAL A 522 8.13 6.15 16.58
C VAL A 522 9.13 5.00 16.62
N SER A 523 8.64 3.80 16.34
CA SER A 523 9.44 2.59 16.10
C SER A 523 10.07 2.60 14.69
N SER A 524 10.87 1.58 14.39
CA SER A 524 11.46 1.44 13.05
C SER A 524 10.44 0.89 12.02
N ALA A 525 10.78 1.02 10.74
CA ALA A 525 9.90 0.60 9.64
C ALA A 525 9.61 -0.91 9.63
N ASP A 526 10.57 -1.75 10.02
CA ASP A 526 10.39 -3.20 10.17
C ASP A 526 9.38 -3.60 11.27
N LYS A 527 8.94 -2.63 12.07
CA LYS A 527 7.89 -2.75 13.10
C LYS A 527 6.65 -1.92 12.78
N GLY A 528 6.48 -1.49 11.53
CA GLY A 528 5.33 -0.72 11.09
C GLY A 528 5.40 0.78 11.35
N ALA A 529 6.52 1.31 11.85
CA ALA A 529 6.69 2.72 12.21
C ALA A 529 5.51 3.24 13.08
N VAL A 530 5.17 2.50 14.13
CA VAL A 530 4.12 2.85 15.11
C VAL A 530 4.71 3.66 16.26
N ARG A 531 3.90 4.45 16.91
CA ARG A 531 4.28 5.08 18.18
C ARG A 531 4.31 4.03 19.28
N ILE A 532 5.41 3.94 19.99
CA ILE A 532 5.55 3.10 21.18
C ILE A 532 5.33 4.02 22.39
N VAL A 533 4.30 3.70 23.17
CA VAL A 533 4.07 4.27 24.51
C VAL A 533 4.31 3.12 25.46
N GLU A 534 5.36 3.23 26.29
CA GLU A 534 5.68 2.20 27.29
C GLU A 534 4.55 2.17 28.32
N GLU A 535 4.02 0.98 28.60
CA GLU A 535 3.16 0.76 29.76
C GLU A 535 4.04 0.84 31.02
N GLU A 536 3.62 1.64 32.01
CA GLU A 536 4.32 1.77 33.30
C GLU A 536 4.25 0.47 34.14
#